data_dab6b001bb43c654a9efe8cda1f96b99
#
_entry.id   dab6b001bb43c654a9efe8cda1f96b99
#
_cell.length_a   1.000
_cell.length_b   1.000
_cell.length_c   1.000
_cell.angle_alpha   90.00
_cell.angle_beta   90.00
_cell.angle_gamma   90.00
#
_symmetry.space_group_name_H-M   'P 1'
#
loop_
_entity.id
_entity.type
_entity.pdbx_description
1 polymer ?
#
loop_
_entity_poly.entity_id
_entity_poly.type
_entity_poly.pdbx_seq_one_letter_code
_entity_poly.pdbx_strand_id
1 'polypeptide(L)' 'MLVATGSKELLKYDLLDKKRIYARVLPTKDSIETCLSLGLENSHILAMQGPFSENMNAAILEQYHCKFLVTKESGKAGG' A
#
# COMPACT_ATOMS: atom_id res chain seq x y z
N MET A 1 1.15 8.55 -3.19
CA MET A 1 1.01 7.30 -3.94
C MET A 1 0.59 6.18 -2.98
N LEU A 2 -0.44 5.47 -3.35
CA LEU A 2 -0.87 4.31 -2.58
C LEU A 2 -0.33 3.04 -3.22
N VAL A 3 0.51 2.31 -2.49
CA VAL A 3 1.11 1.07 -2.99
C VAL A 3 0.36 -0.10 -2.36
N ALA A 4 -0.29 -0.90 -3.21
CA ALA A 4 -1.13 -2.02 -2.77
C ALA A 4 -0.61 -3.35 -3.31
N THR A 5 0.70 -3.47 -3.42
CA THR A 5 1.34 -4.65 -4.01
C THR A 5 1.80 -5.67 -2.97
N GLY A 6 1.61 -5.37 -1.70
CA GLY A 6 2.07 -6.22 -0.62
C GLY A 6 3.43 -5.76 -0.08
N SER A 7 3.75 -6.19 1.13
CA SER A 7 4.93 -5.69 1.82
C SER A 7 6.24 -6.05 1.12
N LYS A 8 6.32 -7.22 0.50
CA LYS A 8 7.55 -7.64 -0.18
C LYS A 8 7.89 -6.78 -1.39
N GLU A 9 6.85 -6.31 -2.09
CA GLU A 9 7.06 -5.45 -3.26
C GLU A 9 7.48 -4.04 -2.87
N LEU A 10 7.21 -3.64 -1.64
CA LEU A 10 7.58 -2.31 -1.16
C LEU A 10 9.07 -2.07 -1.19
N LEU A 11 9.88 -3.12 -1.12
CA LEU A 11 11.33 -3.01 -1.19
C LEU A 11 11.79 -2.31 -2.47
N LYS A 12 11.01 -2.44 -3.54
CA LYS A 12 11.31 -1.81 -4.82
C LYS A 12 11.18 -0.28 -4.76
N TYR A 13 10.51 0.23 -3.75
CA TYR A 13 10.25 1.65 -3.60
C TYR A 13 11.15 2.30 -2.55
N ASP A 14 12.21 1.64 -2.16
CA ASP A 14 13.10 2.12 -1.12
C ASP A 14 13.75 3.47 -1.47
N LEU A 15 13.96 3.72 -2.76
CA LEU A 15 14.58 4.96 -3.21
C LEU A 15 13.60 6.14 -3.28
N LEU A 16 12.31 5.90 -3.10
CA LEU A 16 11.31 6.96 -3.14
C LEU A 16 11.17 7.63 -1.78
N ASP A 17 10.65 8.85 -1.81
CA ASP A 17 10.36 9.60 -0.60
C ASP A 17 9.25 8.88 0.18
N LYS A 18 9.59 8.35 1.35
CA LYS A 18 8.67 7.58 2.18
C LYS A 18 7.48 8.41 2.63
N LYS A 19 7.62 9.72 2.68
CA LYS A 19 6.52 10.61 3.07
C LYS A 19 5.41 10.65 2.03
N ARG A 20 5.70 10.24 0.80
CA ARG A 20 4.73 10.24 -0.29
C ARG A 20 4.10 8.89 -0.52
N ILE A 21 4.52 7.88 0.24
CA ILE A 21 4.05 6.52 0.06
C ILE A 21 3.11 6.14 1.19
N TYR A 22 1.94 5.66 0.82
CA TYR A 22 1.04 4.97 1.73
C TYR A 22 1.00 3.52 1.28
N ALA A 23 1.18 2.61 2.21
CA ALA A 23 1.25 1.19 1.89
C ALA A 23 0.01 0.48 2.41
N ARG A 24 -0.69 -0.22 1.52
CA ARG A 24 -1.80 -1.08 1.93
C ARG A 24 -1.32 -2.52 1.90
N VAL A 25 -1.26 -3.12 3.07
CA VAL A 25 -0.69 -4.45 3.25
C VAL A 25 -1.65 -5.31 4.06
N LEU A 26 -1.38 -6.60 4.11
CA LEU A 26 -2.16 -7.51 4.94
C LEU A 26 -2.00 -7.15 6.42
N PRO A 27 -3.03 -7.37 7.23
CA PRO A 27 -2.98 -7.05 8.65
C PRO A 27 -2.24 -8.14 9.44
N THR A 28 -1.00 -8.39 9.04
CA THR A 28 -0.15 -9.38 9.70
C THR A 28 1.06 -8.68 10.31
N LYS A 29 1.61 -9.30 11.35
CA LYS A 29 2.77 -8.76 12.02
C LYS A 29 3.94 -8.58 11.05
N ASP A 30 4.20 -9.58 10.21
CA ASP A 30 5.31 -9.53 9.26
C ASP A 30 5.16 -8.39 8.27
N SER A 31 3.96 -8.18 7.76
CA SER A 31 3.70 -7.09 6.80
C SER A 31 3.94 -5.74 7.44
N ILE A 32 3.45 -5.56 8.65
CA ILE A 32 3.60 -4.30 9.37
C ILE A 32 5.07 -4.05 9.70
N GLU A 33 5.77 -5.07 10.18
CA GLU A 33 7.19 -4.94 10.50
C GLU A 33 8.02 -4.59 9.27
N THR A 34 7.69 -5.18 8.12
CA THR A 34 8.37 -4.84 6.87
C THR A 34 8.21 -3.37 6.52
N CYS A 35 6.99 -2.86 6.64
CA CYS A 35 6.73 -1.44 6.37
C CYS A 35 7.52 -0.55 7.31
N LEU A 36 7.55 -0.87 8.60
CA LEU A 36 8.29 -0.09 9.58
C LEU A 36 9.79 -0.13 9.30
N SER A 37 10.31 -1.29 8.91
CA SER A 37 11.74 -1.42 8.62
C SER A 37 12.15 -0.62 7.39
N LEU A 38 11.21 -0.33 6.50
CA LEU A 38 11.47 0.52 5.33
C LEU A 38 11.41 2.00 5.65
N GLY A 39 11.05 2.35 6.87
CA GLY A 39 10.99 3.75 7.28
C GLY A 39 9.64 4.40 7.12
N LEU A 40 8.59 3.64 6.87
CA LEU A 40 7.24 4.19 6.80
C LEU A 40 6.74 4.51 8.20
N GLU A 41 6.06 5.64 8.32
CA GLU A 41 5.42 6.00 9.58
C GLU A 41 4.13 5.18 9.74
N ASN A 42 3.71 5.00 10.99
CA ASN A 42 2.50 4.25 11.29
C ASN A 42 1.29 4.76 10.51
N SER A 43 1.18 6.07 10.40
CA SER A 43 0.05 6.69 9.69
C SER A 43 0.04 6.41 8.20
N HIS A 44 1.14 5.92 7.65
CA HIS A 44 1.25 5.58 6.23
C HIS A 44 1.08 4.10 5.97
N ILE A 45 0.74 3.32 6.98
CA ILE A 45 0.56 1.89 6.84
C ILE A 45 -0.92 1.57 7.00
N LEU A 46 -1.52 1.05 5.93
CA LEU A 46 -2.92 0.62 5.94
C LEU A 46 -2.95 -0.90 5.95
N ALA A 47 -3.08 -1.46 7.14
CA ALA A 47 -3.12 -2.91 7.32
C ALA A 47 -4.56 -3.38 7.17
N MET A 48 -4.91 -3.82 5.99
CA MET A 48 -6.28 -4.17 5.64
C MET A 48 -6.30 -5.37 4.72
N GLN A 49 -7.30 -6.21 4.89
CA GLN A 49 -7.45 -7.37 4.02
C GLN A 49 -8.58 -7.14 3.03
N GLY A 50 -8.28 -7.39 1.74
CA GLY A 50 -9.26 -7.29 0.67
C GLY A 50 -10.25 -8.44 0.66
N PRO A 51 -11.09 -8.49 -0.36
CA PRO A 51 -11.04 -7.65 -1.55
C PRO A 51 -11.55 -6.23 -1.31
N PHE A 52 -11.19 -5.33 -2.22
CA PHE A 52 -11.57 -3.93 -2.12
C PHE A 52 -12.40 -3.53 -3.34
N SER A 53 -13.52 -2.86 -3.09
CA SER A 53 -14.34 -2.31 -4.17
C SER A 53 -13.67 -1.07 -4.76
N GLU A 54 -14.12 -0.68 -5.95
CA GLU A 54 -13.64 0.56 -6.55
C GLU A 54 -13.96 1.76 -5.66
N ASN A 55 -15.12 1.75 -5.01
CA ASN A 55 -15.49 2.84 -4.11
C ASN A 55 -14.55 2.92 -2.92
N MET A 56 -14.16 1.77 -2.37
CA MET A 56 -13.22 1.75 -1.26
C MET A 56 -11.85 2.29 -1.69
N ASN A 57 -11.37 1.86 -2.85
CA ASN A 57 -10.10 2.35 -3.36
C ASN A 57 -10.15 3.86 -3.60
N ALA A 58 -11.23 4.35 -4.20
CA ALA A 58 -11.40 5.77 -4.43
C ALA A 58 -11.42 6.56 -3.12
N ALA A 59 -12.11 6.02 -2.11
CA ALA A 59 -12.20 6.67 -0.82
C ALA A 59 -10.83 6.76 -0.13
N ILE A 60 -10.03 5.72 -0.23
CA ILE A 60 -8.68 5.71 0.34
C ILE A 60 -7.80 6.73 -0.37
N LEU A 61 -7.85 6.76 -1.69
CA LEU A 61 -7.05 7.71 -2.47
C LEU A 61 -7.44 9.15 -2.10
N GLU A 62 -8.72 9.41 -1.95
CA GLU A 62 -9.20 10.73 -1.57
C GLU A 62 -8.79 11.09 -0.15
N GLN A 63 -8.95 10.16 0.77
CA GLN A 63 -8.63 10.39 2.18
C GLN A 63 -7.18 10.80 2.38
N TYR A 64 -6.27 10.17 1.67
CA TYR A 64 -4.84 10.40 1.83
C TYR A 64 -4.23 11.26 0.73
N HIS A 65 -5.09 11.87 -0.09
CA HIS A 65 -4.66 12.74 -1.18
C HIS A 65 -3.69 12.07 -2.14
N CYS A 66 -3.90 10.79 -2.39
CA CYS A 66 -3.09 10.03 -3.32
C CYS A 66 -3.65 10.16 -4.73
N LYS A 67 -2.77 10.38 -5.70
CA LYS A 67 -3.18 10.48 -7.10
C LYS A 67 -3.04 9.16 -7.84
N PHE A 68 -2.24 8.25 -7.32
CA PHE A 68 -1.92 7.00 -8.00
C PHE A 68 -2.12 5.82 -7.08
N LEU A 69 -2.68 4.76 -7.64
CA LEU A 69 -2.79 3.47 -6.98
C LEU A 69 -1.92 2.48 -7.75
N VAL A 70 -0.94 1.91 -7.06
CA VAL A 70 -0.07 0.89 -7.65
C VAL A 70 -0.54 -0.46 -7.14
N THR A 71 -0.96 -1.32 -8.05
CA THR A 71 -1.38 -2.67 -7.70
C THR A 71 -0.44 -3.67 -8.34
N LYS A 72 -0.41 -4.86 -7.74
CA LYS A 72 0.38 -5.94 -8.30
C LYS A 72 -0.30 -6.45 -9.55
N GLU A 73 0.44 -6.45 -10.64
CA GLU A 73 -0.08 -7.01 -11.87
C GLU A 73 0.15 -8.51 -11.86
N SER A 74 -0.95 -9.24 -11.77
CA SER A 74 -0.89 -10.69 -11.66
C SER A 74 -1.20 -11.39 -12.99
N GLY A 75 -1.50 -10.62 -14.03
CA GLY A 75 -1.93 -11.16 -15.30
C GLY A 75 -3.36 -11.64 -15.30
N LYS A 76 -4.09 -11.39 -14.24
CA LYS A 76 -5.49 -11.74 -14.11
C LYS A 76 -6.31 -10.50 -13.85
N ALA A 77 -7.51 -10.47 -14.45
CA ALA A 77 -8.42 -9.38 -14.20
C ALA A 77 -8.75 -9.33 -12.71
N GLY A 78 -8.72 -8.16 -12.14
CA GLY A 78 -9.00 -7.98 -10.74
C GLY A 78 -7.90 -8.45 -9.81
N GLY A 79 -6.77 -8.76 -10.37
CA GLY A 79 -5.63 -9.19 -9.58
C GLY A 79 -5.16 -8.16 -8.59
#